data_97b16c37755dcd4a93c8c8a0befc0ed0
#
_entry.id   97b16c37755dcd4a93c8c8a0befc0ed0
#
_cell.length_a   1.000
_cell.length_b   1.000
_cell.length_c   1.000
_cell.angle_alpha   90.00
_cell.angle_beta   90.00
_cell.angle_gamma   90.00
#
_symmetry.space_group_name_H-M   'P 1'
#
loop_
_entity.id
_entity.type
_entity.pdbx_description
1 polymer ?
#
loop_
_entity_poly.entity_id
_entity_poly.type
_entity_poly.pdbx_seq_one_letter_code
_entity_poly.pdbx_strand_id
1 'polypeptide(L)'
;MVTEKNSASTHDFLKDPIRLLVEGDWLTADGTTLGADNGIGVAAALTLLDLPASSGVKLPPLECLFTVEEEIGLVGAFNLDGSMVKGRTMLNL
;
A
#
# COMPACT_ATOMS: atom_id res chain seq x y z
N MET A 1 -5.29 -5.34 0.62
CA MET A 1 -4.91 -6.01 -0.64
C MET A 1 -5.68 -7.30 -0.79
N VAL A 2 -6.33 -7.49 -1.93
CA VAL A 2 -7.00 -8.75 -2.28
C VAL A 2 -5.96 -9.76 -2.76
N THR A 3 -6.01 -10.98 -2.23
CA THR A 3 -5.12 -12.08 -2.61
C THR A 3 -5.87 -13.04 -3.53
N GLU A 4 -5.70 -12.87 -4.83
CA GLU A 4 -6.31 -13.69 -5.87
C GLU A 4 -5.24 -14.33 -6.74
N LYS A 5 -5.54 -15.51 -7.30
CA LYS A 5 -4.66 -16.20 -8.23
C LYS A 5 -5.43 -16.87 -9.36
N ASN A 6 -4.76 -17.07 -10.48
CA ASN A 6 -5.30 -17.83 -11.59
C ASN A 6 -5.59 -19.27 -11.17
N SER A 7 -6.63 -19.88 -11.76
CA SER A 7 -7.06 -21.24 -11.43
C SER A 7 -5.97 -22.32 -11.64
N ALA A 8 -5.04 -22.07 -12.57
CA ALA A 8 -3.91 -22.96 -12.82
C ALA A 8 -2.70 -22.72 -11.90
N SER A 9 -2.71 -21.64 -11.09
CA SER A 9 -1.59 -21.29 -10.21
C SER A 9 -1.61 -22.15 -8.94
N THR A 10 -0.46 -22.69 -8.60
CA THR A 10 -0.23 -23.43 -7.34
C THR A 10 0.27 -22.53 -6.21
N HIS A 11 0.35 -21.20 -6.43
CA HIS A 11 0.85 -20.24 -5.46
C HIS A 11 0.12 -20.33 -4.11
N ASP A 12 0.88 -20.31 -3.01
CA ASP A 12 0.36 -20.27 -1.63
C ASP A 12 0.73 -18.93 -1.00
N PHE A 13 -0.24 -18.01 -0.87
CA PHE A 13 -0.03 -16.67 -0.32
C PHE A 13 0.48 -16.63 1.11
N LEU A 14 0.44 -17.76 1.84
CA LEU A 14 0.99 -17.84 3.20
C LEU A 14 2.48 -18.22 3.22
N LYS A 15 3.01 -18.74 2.10
CA LYS A 15 4.37 -19.29 2.03
C LYS A 15 5.21 -18.71 0.92
N ASP A 16 4.56 -18.41 -0.21
CA ASP A 16 5.27 -18.03 -1.42
C ASP A 16 5.31 -16.49 -1.57
N PRO A 17 6.45 -15.91 -1.91
CA PRO A 17 6.53 -14.50 -2.28
C PRO A 17 5.83 -14.26 -3.63
N ILE A 18 5.29 -13.07 -3.83
CA ILE A 18 4.76 -12.67 -5.14
C ILE A 18 5.91 -12.71 -6.17
N ARG A 19 5.72 -13.49 -7.22
CA ARG A 19 6.68 -13.59 -8.32
C ARG A 19 6.46 -12.45 -9.30
N LEU A 20 7.41 -11.53 -9.35
CA LEU A 20 7.35 -10.35 -10.21
C LEU A 20 7.80 -10.69 -11.63
N LEU A 21 7.07 -10.17 -12.62
CA LEU A 21 7.41 -10.22 -14.04
C LEU A 21 7.55 -8.80 -14.59
N VAL A 22 8.56 -8.58 -15.43
CA VAL A 22 8.75 -7.33 -16.17
C VAL A 22 8.48 -7.60 -17.63
N GLU A 23 7.48 -6.95 -18.19
CA GLU A 23 7.01 -7.11 -19.56
C GLU A 23 6.98 -5.75 -20.25
N GLY A 24 8.09 -5.39 -20.93
CA GLY A 24 8.27 -4.05 -21.45
C GLY A 24 8.30 -3.02 -20.32
N ASP A 25 7.38 -2.07 -20.34
CA ASP A 25 7.26 -1.01 -19.32
C ASP A 25 6.34 -1.40 -18.14
N TRP A 26 5.88 -2.65 -18.11
CA TRP A 26 4.94 -3.13 -17.09
C TRP A 26 5.63 -4.02 -16.06
N LEU A 27 5.28 -3.80 -14.79
CA LEU A 27 5.57 -4.71 -13.69
C LEU A 27 4.27 -5.45 -13.33
N THR A 28 4.28 -6.77 -13.46
CA THR A 28 3.13 -7.63 -13.21
C THR A 28 3.48 -8.75 -12.23
N ALA A 29 2.51 -9.58 -11.89
CA ALA A 29 2.72 -10.77 -11.07
C ALA A 29 2.40 -12.04 -11.87
N ASP A 30 3.18 -13.09 -11.65
CA ASP A 30 3.01 -14.39 -12.30
C ASP A 30 1.79 -15.14 -11.74
N GLY A 31 0.67 -14.97 -12.41
CA GLY A 31 -0.56 -15.69 -12.11
C GLY A 31 -1.24 -15.34 -10.78
N THR A 32 -0.88 -14.21 -10.18
CA THR A 32 -1.49 -13.71 -8.93
C THR A 32 -1.79 -12.21 -9.03
N THR A 33 -2.53 -11.69 -8.07
CA THR A 33 -2.59 -10.24 -7.84
C THR A 33 -1.22 -9.71 -7.43
N LEU A 34 -0.90 -8.48 -7.84
CA LEU A 34 0.37 -7.81 -7.52
C LEU A 34 0.32 -7.09 -6.15
N GLY A 35 -0.85 -6.60 -5.77
CA GLY A 35 -1.03 -5.78 -4.56
C GLY A 35 -0.63 -4.32 -4.74
N ALA A 36 -0.55 -3.82 -5.99
CA ALA A 36 -0.23 -2.42 -6.26
C ALA A 36 -1.33 -1.48 -5.76
N ASP A 37 -2.55 -1.95 -5.70
CA ASP A 37 -3.67 -1.31 -5.03
C ASP A 37 -3.79 -1.85 -3.58
N ASN A 38 -3.48 -1.08 -2.55
CA ASN A 38 -2.79 0.20 -2.68
C ASN A 38 -1.36 0.13 -2.09
N GLY A 39 -0.61 -0.91 -2.44
CA GLY A 39 0.80 -1.05 -2.02
C GLY A 39 1.68 0.12 -2.47
N ILE A 40 1.35 0.76 -3.61
CA ILE A 40 2.11 1.91 -4.09
C ILE A 40 1.93 3.14 -3.17
N GLY A 41 0.72 3.40 -2.71
CA GLY A 41 0.44 4.49 -1.78
C GLY A 41 1.12 4.25 -0.42
N VAL A 42 1.09 3.01 0.08
CA VAL A 42 1.82 2.62 1.30
C VAL A 42 3.31 2.85 1.14
N ALA A 43 3.91 2.41 0.02
CA ALA A 43 5.33 2.59 -0.25
C ALA A 43 5.71 4.07 -0.35
N ALA A 44 4.89 4.89 -1.01
CA ALA A 44 5.12 6.33 -1.09
C ALA A 44 5.11 7.00 0.28
N ALA A 45 4.11 6.69 1.12
CA ALA A 45 4.02 7.23 2.48
C ALA A 45 5.23 6.82 3.35
N LEU A 46 5.61 5.55 3.32
CA LEU A 46 6.78 5.05 4.05
C LEU A 46 8.09 5.68 3.57
N THR A 47 8.22 5.91 2.25
CA THR A 47 9.41 6.59 1.69
C THR A 47 9.53 8.02 2.22
N LEU A 48 8.42 8.75 2.35
CA LEU A 48 8.43 10.09 2.91
C LEU A 48 8.81 10.10 4.40
N LEU A 49 8.33 9.10 5.17
CA LEU A 49 8.67 8.97 6.60
C LEU A 49 10.15 8.59 6.82
N ASP A 50 10.74 7.86 5.87
CA ASP A 50 12.14 7.39 5.96
C ASP A 50 13.15 8.36 5.31
N LEU A 51 12.70 9.52 4.83
CA LEU A 51 13.59 10.50 4.22
C LEU A 51 14.65 10.98 5.22
N PRO A 52 15.94 10.78 4.93
CA PRO A 52 17.01 11.24 5.83
C PRO A 52 17.09 12.78 5.84
N ALA A 53 17.49 13.35 6.96
CA ALA A 53 17.71 14.81 7.07
C ALA A 53 18.70 15.34 6.01
N SER A 54 19.62 14.51 5.54
CA SER A 54 20.58 14.83 4.47
C SER A 54 19.97 14.96 3.09
N SER A 55 18.70 14.56 2.88
CA SER A 55 18.03 14.64 1.59
C SER A 55 17.83 16.08 1.09
N GLY A 56 17.87 17.07 2.00
CA GLY A 56 17.56 18.45 1.70
C GLY A 56 16.07 18.74 1.46
N VAL A 57 15.23 17.73 1.46
CA VAL A 57 13.77 17.86 1.31
C VAL A 57 13.17 18.35 2.62
N LYS A 58 12.46 19.47 2.56
CA LYS A 58 11.72 20.01 3.71
C LYS A 58 10.27 19.58 3.62
N LEU A 59 9.85 18.67 4.48
CA LEU A 59 8.46 18.27 4.61
C LEU A 59 7.76 19.10 5.70
N PRO A 60 6.48 19.44 5.50
CA PRO A 60 5.63 19.91 6.61
C PRO A 60 5.44 18.76 7.62
N PRO A 61 4.83 19.02 8.79
CA PRO A 61 4.37 17.96 9.67
C PRO A 61 3.48 16.97 8.87
N LEU A 62 3.83 15.70 8.90
CA LEU A 62 3.20 14.64 8.11
C LEU A 62 2.63 13.57 9.04
N GLU A 63 1.41 13.17 8.78
CA GLU A 63 0.75 12.01 9.37
C GLU A 63 0.43 11.02 8.27
N CYS A 64 0.91 9.79 8.37
CA CYS A 64 0.57 8.71 7.45
C CYS A 64 -0.45 7.80 8.14
N LEU A 65 -1.66 7.78 7.60
CA LEU A 65 -2.74 6.95 8.08
C LEU A 65 -2.87 5.71 7.19
N PHE A 66 -2.77 4.54 7.79
CA PHE A 66 -3.00 3.26 7.13
C PHE A 66 -4.23 2.60 7.76
N THR A 67 -5.19 2.25 6.94
CA THR A 67 -6.38 1.54 7.37
C THR A 67 -6.32 0.07 6.93
N VAL A 68 -7.14 -0.77 7.53
CA VAL A 68 -7.27 -2.19 7.19
C VAL A 68 -8.66 -2.46 6.62
N GLU A 69 -8.79 -3.58 5.90
CA GLU A 69 -10.07 -4.08 5.42
C GLU A 69 -10.85 -3.06 4.56
N GLU A 70 -10.13 -2.35 3.69
CA GLU A 70 -10.72 -1.41 2.75
C GLU A 70 -11.69 -2.11 1.79
N GLU A 71 -11.25 -3.23 1.19
CA GLU A 71 -11.94 -3.99 0.15
C GLU A 71 -13.27 -4.63 0.60
N ILE A 72 -13.49 -4.77 1.90
CA ILE A 72 -14.72 -5.35 2.46
C ILE A 72 -15.62 -4.30 3.09
N GLY A 73 -15.54 -3.07 2.62
CA GLY A 73 -16.44 -1.98 3.01
C GLY A 73 -15.81 -0.94 3.94
N LEU A 74 -14.51 -0.66 3.79
CA LEU A 74 -13.80 0.41 4.52
C LEU A 74 -13.85 0.23 6.05
N VAL A 75 -13.87 -1.02 6.55
CA VAL A 75 -14.12 -1.33 7.96
C VAL A 75 -13.14 -0.58 8.88
N GLY A 76 -11.85 -0.58 8.55
CA GLY A 76 -10.85 0.13 9.34
C GLY A 76 -11.07 1.64 9.38
N ALA A 77 -11.48 2.24 8.25
CA ALA A 77 -11.75 3.68 8.18
C ALA A 77 -12.99 4.07 8.98
N PHE A 78 -14.07 3.28 8.93
CA PHE A 78 -15.28 3.54 9.70
C PHE A 78 -15.07 3.40 11.22
N ASN A 79 -14.12 2.59 11.65
CA ASN A 79 -13.81 2.39 13.06
C ASN A 79 -12.65 3.27 13.56
N LEU A 80 -12.16 4.18 12.75
CA LEU A 80 -11.09 5.09 13.12
C LEU A 80 -11.57 6.10 14.18
N ASP A 81 -10.82 6.24 15.26
CA ASP A 81 -10.99 7.38 16.16
C ASP A 81 -10.39 8.64 15.51
N GLY A 82 -11.24 9.49 14.96
CA GLY A 82 -10.83 10.73 14.30
C GLY A 82 -10.06 11.72 15.18
N SER A 83 -10.10 11.57 16.51
CA SER A 83 -9.31 12.41 17.43
C SER A 83 -7.82 12.13 17.35
N MET A 84 -7.41 10.99 16.83
CA MET A 84 -6.01 10.62 16.58
C MET A 84 -5.38 11.41 15.44
N VAL A 85 -6.19 11.92 14.48
CA VAL A 85 -5.71 12.62 13.30
C VAL A 85 -5.74 14.13 13.54
N LYS A 86 -4.59 14.78 13.40
CA LYS A 86 -4.41 16.23 13.61
C LYS A 86 -4.33 17.00 12.30
N GLY A 87 -3.94 16.34 11.22
CA GLY A 87 -3.84 16.93 9.88
C GLY A 87 -5.14 17.60 9.44
N ARG A 88 -5.04 18.67 8.65
CA ARG A 88 -6.19 19.42 8.12
C ARG A 88 -6.26 19.36 6.60
N THR A 89 -5.23 18.83 5.98
CA THR A 89 -5.18 18.57 4.53
C THR A 89 -4.88 17.10 4.35
N MET A 90 -5.68 16.42 3.56
CA MET A 90 -5.51 15.01 3.27
C MET A 90 -5.15 14.82 1.80
N LEU A 91 -4.16 14.00 1.55
CA LEU A 91 -3.87 13.40 0.25
C LEU A 91 -4.33 11.95 0.33
N ASN A 92 -5.31 11.60 -0.47
CA ASN A 92 -5.80 10.23 -0.57
C ASN A 92 -5.08 9.55 -1.74
N LEU A 93 -4.35 8.49 -1.44
CA LEU A 93 -3.53 7.76 -2.41
C LEU A 93 -4.16 6.41 -2.70
#